data_4a7979838727a1c7b51f1fbf81302936
#
_entry.id   4a7979838727a1c7b51f1fbf81302936
#
_cell.length_a   1.000
_cell.length_b   1.000
_cell.length_c   1.000
_cell.angle_alpha   90.00
_cell.angle_beta   90.00
_cell.angle_gamma   90.00
#
_symmetry.space_group_name_H-M   'P 1'
#
loop_
_entity.id
_entity.type
_entity.pdbx_description
1 polymer ?
#
loop_
_entity_poly.entity_id
_entity_poly.type
_entity_poly.pdbx_seq_one_letter_code
_entity_poly.pdbx_strand_id
1 'polypeptide(L)'
;PTVGLSEDSMRCGSKLISVSDGKDKVRTLCGEPASIDFQGVIRRAPRYEYGYGFSRYQYYGPGVVDMPVEVWTYNFGTSKLLRKLRFVGDELEEIRTDGYGY
;
A
#
# COMPACT_ATOMS: atom_id res chain seq x y z
N PRO A 1 9.79 0.87 -22.88
CA PRO A 1 8.80 0.80 -21.82
C PRO A 1 9.47 0.89 -20.48
N THR A 2 8.84 1.62 -19.67
CA THR A 2 9.35 1.85 -18.35
C THR A 2 8.95 0.73 -17.46
N VAL A 3 9.92 0.12 -16.85
CA VAL A 3 9.65 -0.83 -15.82
C VAL A 3 9.30 -0.06 -14.58
N GLY A 4 8.29 -0.48 -13.89
CA GLY A 4 7.94 0.18 -12.65
C GLY A 4 9.07 0.05 -11.65
N LEU A 5 9.35 1.14 -10.98
CA LEU A 5 10.36 1.16 -9.92
C LEU A 5 9.67 1.03 -8.59
N SER A 6 10.28 0.25 -7.70
CA SER A 6 9.82 0.15 -6.33
C SER A 6 10.46 1.25 -5.52
N GLU A 7 9.65 1.91 -4.71
CA GLU A 7 10.12 2.98 -3.86
C GLU A 7 9.66 2.70 -2.44
N ASP A 8 10.36 3.25 -1.47
CA ASP A 8 9.99 3.08 -0.07
C ASP A 8 9.04 4.17 0.42
N SER A 9 8.94 5.25 -0.30
CA SER A 9 8.09 6.36 0.08
C SER A 9 7.70 7.18 -1.13
N MET A 10 6.66 7.97 -0.96
CA MET A 10 6.26 8.93 -1.99
C MET A 10 5.60 10.13 -1.35
N ARG A 11 5.55 11.22 -2.08
CA ARG A 11 4.90 12.42 -1.61
C ARG A 11 3.53 12.58 -2.20
N CYS A 12 2.60 12.99 -1.33
CA CYS A 12 1.28 13.41 -1.74
C CYS A 12 1.19 14.88 -1.38
N GLY A 13 1.50 15.75 -2.34
CA GLY A 13 1.64 17.16 -2.04
C GLY A 13 2.86 17.36 -1.15
N SER A 14 2.64 17.99 0.00
CA SER A 14 3.71 18.21 0.97
C SER A 14 3.84 17.08 1.98
N LYS A 15 2.97 16.08 1.90
CA LYS A 15 2.95 15.00 2.86
C LYS A 15 3.67 13.79 2.32
N LEU A 16 4.26 13.02 3.22
CA LEU A 16 5.01 11.83 2.85
C LEU A 16 4.32 10.59 3.38
N ILE A 17 4.18 9.59 2.53
CA ILE A 17 3.75 8.26 2.96
C ILE A 17 4.87 7.28 2.66
N SER A 18 4.90 6.20 3.41
CA SER A 18 5.99 5.23 3.33
C SER A 18 5.44 3.82 3.44
N VAL A 19 6.23 2.88 3.00
CA VAL A 19 5.94 1.47 3.21
C VAL A 19 5.70 1.24 4.71
N SER A 20 4.74 0.42 5.02
CA SER A 20 4.22 0.12 6.36
C SER A 20 3.12 1.06 6.82
N ASP A 21 2.86 2.15 6.11
CA ASP A 21 1.75 3.02 6.48
C ASP A 21 0.43 2.32 6.21
N GLY A 22 -0.57 2.65 6.99
CA GLY A 22 -1.90 2.05 6.84
C GLY A 22 -2.72 2.74 5.77
N LYS A 23 -3.76 2.06 5.32
CA LYS A 23 -4.67 2.59 4.31
C LYS A 23 -5.29 3.92 4.72
N ASP A 24 -5.66 4.03 6.00
CA ASP A 24 -6.31 5.25 6.47
C ASP A 24 -5.38 6.45 6.36
N LYS A 25 -4.12 6.26 6.72
CA LYS A 25 -3.16 7.33 6.62
C LYS A 25 -2.94 7.74 5.18
N VAL A 26 -2.82 6.76 4.30
CA VAL A 26 -2.63 7.03 2.88
C VAL A 26 -3.82 7.78 2.31
N ARG A 27 -5.03 7.33 2.63
CA ARG A 27 -6.24 7.99 2.14
C ARG A 27 -6.37 9.40 2.70
N THR A 28 -6.01 9.60 3.95
CA THR A 28 -6.08 10.92 4.56
C THR A 28 -5.10 11.89 3.93
N LEU A 29 -3.88 11.44 3.65
CA LEU A 29 -2.85 12.32 3.14
C LEU A 29 -2.88 12.46 1.62
N CYS A 30 -3.31 11.43 0.93
CA CYS A 30 -3.28 11.39 -0.53
C CYS A 30 -4.64 11.50 -1.19
N GLY A 31 -5.71 11.39 -0.42
CA GLY A 31 -7.06 11.41 -0.97
C GLY A 31 -7.46 10.06 -1.53
N GLU A 32 -8.58 10.04 -2.23
CA GLU A 32 -9.09 8.81 -2.82
C GLU A 32 -8.27 8.43 -4.04
N PRO A 33 -7.96 7.15 -4.20
CA PRO A 33 -7.23 6.73 -5.40
C PRO A 33 -8.14 6.78 -6.63
N ALA A 34 -7.53 6.79 -7.79
CA ALA A 34 -8.28 6.74 -9.04
C ALA A 34 -8.95 5.39 -9.23
N SER A 35 -8.31 4.34 -8.74
CA SER A 35 -8.92 3.01 -8.77
C SER A 35 -8.35 2.15 -7.65
N ILE A 36 -9.13 1.15 -7.28
CA ILE A 36 -8.73 0.14 -6.31
C ILE A 36 -9.00 -1.22 -6.94
N ASP A 37 -7.95 -2.01 -7.08
CA ASP A 37 -8.06 -3.33 -7.67
C ASP A 37 -7.78 -4.40 -6.63
N PHE A 38 -8.75 -5.26 -6.41
CA PHE A 38 -8.57 -6.38 -5.52
C PHE A 38 -7.79 -7.47 -6.24
N GLN A 39 -6.69 -7.89 -5.67
CA GLN A 39 -5.79 -8.84 -6.30
C GLN A 39 -5.86 -10.23 -5.67
N GLY A 40 -6.86 -10.48 -4.85
CA GLY A 40 -7.00 -11.77 -4.21
C GLY A 40 -6.51 -11.75 -2.79
N VAL A 41 -6.19 -12.92 -2.29
CA VAL A 41 -5.83 -13.10 -0.89
C VAL A 41 -4.54 -13.88 -0.83
N ILE A 42 -3.65 -13.47 0.06
CA ILE A 42 -2.43 -14.25 0.31
C ILE A 42 -2.44 -14.70 1.76
N ARG A 43 -1.77 -15.80 2.00
CA ARG A 43 -1.61 -16.32 3.34
C ARG A 43 -0.27 -15.91 3.88
N ARG A 44 -0.28 -15.40 5.07
CA ARG A 44 0.93 -14.88 5.66
C ARG A 44 0.88 -15.04 7.18
N ALA A 45 2.02 -15.35 7.78
CA ALA A 45 2.10 -15.35 9.21
C ALA A 45 2.00 -13.91 9.71
N PRO A 46 1.24 -13.67 10.77
CA PRO A 46 1.15 -12.31 11.31
C PRO A 46 2.50 -11.82 11.75
N ARG A 47 2.69 -10.52 11.62
CA ARG A 47 3.91 -9.88 12.05
C ARG A 47 3.72 -9.35 13.45
N TYR A 48 4.70 -9.60 14.29
CA TYR A 48 4.70 -9.05 15.61
C TYR A 48 5.80 -8.05 15.71
N GLU A 49 5.50 -6.92 16.31
CA GLU A 49 6.52 -5.99 16.68
C GLU A 49 6.58 -5.94 18.17
N TYR A 50 7.76 -6.09 18.70
CA TYR A 50 7.91 -6.06 20.11
C TYR A 50 7.60 -4.70 20.64
N GLY A 51 6.93 -4.71 21.74
CA GLY A 51 6.69 -3.49 22.41
C GLY A 51 5.33 -2.94 22.19
N TYR A 52 4.83 -2.93 21.06
CA TYR A 52 3.50 -2.51 20.82
C TYR A 52 3.07 -2.83 19.48
N GLY A 53 3.48 -3.78 19.04
CA GLY A 53 3.09 -3.98 17.76
C GLY A 53 1.91 -4.81 17.70
N PHE A 54 0.86 -4.28 17.77
CA PHE A 54 -0.27 -5.03 17.43
C PHE A 54 -0.41 -4.96 15.96
N SER A 55 -0.29 -6.08 15.32
CA SER A 55 -0.81 -6.24 14.02
C SER A 55 -2.29 -5.91 14.12
N ARG A 56 -2.84 -5.27 13.14
CA ARG A 56 -4.27 -5.03 13.11
C ARG A 56 -5.07 -6.30 13.00
N TYR A 57 -4.41 -7.39 12.69
CA TYR A 57 -5.04 -8.68 12.57
C TYR A 57 -4.82 -9.42 13.85
N GLN A 58 -5.89 -9.94 14.39
CA GLN A 58 -5.77 -10.71 15.60
C GLN A 58 -5.24 -12.08 15.27
N TYR A 59 -4.41 -12.55 16.15
CA TYR A 59 -3.73 -13.79 15.91
C TYR A 59 -3.77 -14.63 17.19
N TYR A 60 -4.25 -15.82 17.05
CA TYR A 60 -4.45 -16.69 18.18
C TYR A 60 -3.70 -17.98 17.96
N GLY A 61 -2.43 -17.98 18.30
CA GLY A 61 -1.63 -19.18 18.23
C GLY A 61 -0.90 -19.33 16.91
N PRO A 62 -0.23 -20.47 16.70
CA PRO A 62 0.53 -20.69 15.48
C PRO A 62 -0.40 -20.86 14.30
N GLY A 63 -0.04 -20.23 13.20
CA GLY A 63 -0.83 -20.34 12.02
C GLY A 63 -0.62 -19.17 11.09
N VAL A 64 -1.44 -19.12 10.07
CA VAL A 64 -1.38 -18.05 9.09
C VAL A 64 -2.76 -17.42 8.99
N VAL A 65 -2.81 -16.18 8.54
CA VAL A 65 -4.05 -15.51 8.27
C VAL A 65 -4.11 -15.19 6.79
N ASP A 66 -5.31 -15.13 6.28
CA ASP A 66 -5.55 -14.72 4.90
C ASP A 66 -5.66 -13.21 4.88
N MET A 67 -4.84 -12.57 4.06
CA MET A 67 -4.81 -11.12 3.96
C MET A 67 -5.18 -10.69 2.56
N PRO A 68 -6.14 -9.80 2.42
CA PRO A 68 -6.50 -9.30 1.10
C PRO A 68 -5.38 -8.44 0.53
N VAL A 69 -5.23 -8.52 -0.77
CA VAL A 69 -4.25 -7.71 -1.49
C VAL A 69 -5.02 -6.74 -2.37
N GLU A 70 -4.73 -5.47 -2.23
CA GLU A 70 -5.32 -4.43 -3.06
C GLU A 70 -4.24 -3.58 -3.67
N VAL A 71 -4.46 -3.14 -4.89
CA VAL A 71 -3.58 -2.18 -5.54
C VAL A 71 -4.37 -0.91 -5.79
N TRP A 72 -3.92 0.16 -5.18
CA TRP A 72 -4.52 1.47 -5.32
C TRP A 72 -3.71 2.25 -6.35
N THR A 73 -4.39 2.80 -7.34
CA THR A 73 -3.73 3.59 -8.37
C THR A 73 -4.03 5.06 -8.12
N TYR A 74 -2.95 5.84 -8.01
CA TYR A 74 -3.06 7.29 -7.89
C TYR A 74 -2.60 7.92 -9.18
N ASN A 75 -3.41 8.82 -9.67
CA ASN A 75 -3.14 9.55 -10.90
C ASN A 75 -3.04 11.03 -10.57
N PHE A 76 -1.84 11.56 -10.62
CA PHE A 76 -1.61 12.96 -10.28
C PHE A 76 -1.54 13.86 -11.52
N GLY A 77 -1.98 13.36 -12.66
CA GLY A 77 -2.06 14.16 -13.87
C GLY A 77 -1.13 13.66 -14.96
N THR A 78 -1.27 14.25 -16.13
CA THR A 78 -0.57 13.77 -17.31
C THR A 78 0.92 14.01 -17.28
N SER A 79 1.38 14.94 -16.46
CA SER A 79 2.81 15.24 -16.34
C SER A 79 3.47 14.49 -15.21
N LYS A 80 2.73 13.65 -14.51
CA LYS A 80 3.25 12.89 -13.37
C LYS A 80 3.11 11.41 -13.64
N LEU A 81 4.00 10.65 -13.05
CA LEU A 81 3.92 9.20 -13.17
C LEU A 81 2.77 8.65 -12.33
N LEU A 82 2.12 7.63 -12.84
CA LEU A 82 1.15 6.91 -12.06
C LEU A 82 1.85 6.21 -10.90
N ARG A 83 1.19 6.17 -9.76
CA ARG A 83 1.70 5.47 -8.60
C ARG A 83 0.75 4.34 -8.25
N LYS A 84 1.31 3.17 -8.09
CA LYS A 84 0.53 2.00 -7.70
C LYS A 84 1.00 1.54 -6.36
N LEU A 85 0.07 1.50 -5.42
CA LEU A 85 0.34 1.18 -4.03
C LEU A 85 -0.27 -0.17 -3.74
N ARG A 86 0.57 -1.13 -3.41
CA ARG A 86 0.12 -2.47 -3.10
C ARG A 86 -0.03 -2.59 -1.59
N PHE A 87 -1.26 -2.84 -1.17
CA PHE A 87 -1.56 -3.07 0.24
C PHE A 87 -1.80 -4.54 0.48
N VAL A 88 -1.19 -5.05 1.52
CA VAL A 88 -1.47 -6.40 2.00
C VAL A 88 -2.14 -6.23 3.35
N GLY A 89 -3.40 -6.64 3.43
CA GLY A 89 -4.20 -6.29 4.58
C GLY A 89 -4.35 -4.78 4.61
N ASP A 90 -3.98 -4.18 5.72
CA ASP A 90 -4.07 -2.74 5.90
C ASP A 90 -2.76 -2.00 5.66
N GLU A 91 -1.69 -2.72 5.41
CA GLU A 91 -0.37 -2.11 5.33
C GLU A 91 0.11 -1.94 3.91
N LEU A 92 0.70 -0.79 3.64
CA LEU A 92 1.34 -0.52 2.37
C LEU A 92 2.64 -1.31 2.30
N GLU A 93 2.76 -2.17 1.30
CA GLU A 93 3.95 -3.00 1.13
C GLU A 93 4.86 -2.55 0.02
N GLU A 94 4.30 -1.96 -1.01
CA GLU A 94 5.10 -1.61 -2.17
C GLU A 94 4.51 -0.37 -2.84
N ILE A 95 5.37 0.52 -3.27
CA ILE A 95 5.01 1.68 -4.06
C ILE A 95 5.74 1.55 -5.39
N ARG A 96 4.98 1.58 -6.49
CA ARG A 96 5.57 1.47 -7.81
C ARG A 96 5.17 2.66 -8.64
N THR A 97 6.06 3.11 -9.50
CA THR A 97 5.72 4.07 -10.52
C THR A 97 5.49 3.32 -11.82
N ASP A 98 4.56 3.82 -12.61
CA ASP A 98 4.18 3.14 -13.83
C ASP A 98 3.65 4.21 -14.78
N GLY A 99 4.24 4.36 -15.94
CA GLY A 99 3.78 5.28 -16.96
C GLY A 99 3.28 6.63 -16.46
N TYR A 100 2.91 7.50 -17.37
CA TYR A 100 2.36 8.79 -16.99
C TYR A 100 0.87 8.70 -16.74
N GLY A 101 0.38 9.63 -15.94
CA GLY A 101 -1.03 9.71 -15.66
C GLY A 101 -1.84 10.20 -16.85
N TYR A 102 -3.13 10.35 -16.64
CA TYR A 102 -4.06 10.74 -17.71
C TYR A 102 -5.09 11.73 -17.21
#